data_9d2e9c7a6534eec2a56b8a401a22095f
#
_entry.id   9d2e9c7a6534eec2a56b8a401a22095f
#
_cell.length_a   1.000
_cell.length_b   1.000
_cell.length_c   1.000
_cell.angle_alpha   90.00
_cell.angle_beta   90.00
_cell.angle_gamma   90.00
#
_symmetry.space_group_name_H-M   'P 1'
#
loop_
_entity.id
_entity.type
_entity.pdbx_description
1 polymer ?
#
loop_
_entity_poly.entity_id
_entity_poly.type
_entity_poly.pdbx_seq_one_letter_code
_entity_poly.pdbx_strand_id
1 'polypeptide(L)'
;MKNNIEEQLELPCGSILSNRLCKTAMTEGLSDQLNRSTDELCTLYEKWSKSGASLLITGNVQIDRRYMERAGNVAIDGKQSNIQIEKLKKWASAAKINGNHCWVQLGHAGRQTDARINKVGLGPSPIRSRNIAGQIFMPSYAPKEISKREIDSIINKFSYAAKICKEVGFSGIQIHSAHGYLLSSFLNPLANVRTDNYGGKLENRYRLLLEIINAARRTVGPNFPISVKINSSDFLRGGLTDQESATICKALDSERIDLLEISGGSYENLAIFRGKDAFNDKNINEAYFLDSSREILNTIKNTPIMLTGGIRKLSTMNDLISNHNIDMIGLARPLCGLIDGPKKLIKKEIYELPKYEDKINYPFFLRWLKIFRFGKVIYKAAILLWCYDNIINISKNMPFDSKGEKINLINIIIKMYIYEWKKASSLKKIKSRGLVYRQNF
;
A
#
# COMPACT_ATOMS: atom_id res chain seq x y z
N MET A 1 29.43 14.93 -2.54
CA MET A 1 29.14 13.99 -3.67
C MET A 1 27.61 13.97 -3.82
N LYS A 2 27.09 13.95 -5.06
CA LYS A 2 25.64 13.86 -5.25
C LYS A 2 25.19 12.43 -4.95
N ASN A 3 24.29 12.25 -4.00
CA ASN A 3 23.72 10.95 -3.67
C ASN A 3 23.02 10.30 -4.88
N ASN A 4 23.02 8.98 -4.97
CA ASN A 4 22.38 8.20 -6.03
C ASN A 4 21.68 6.96 -5.46
N ILE A 5 21.01 6.17 -6.31
CA ILE A 5 20.25 4.99 -5.88
C ILE A 5 21.12 3.88 -5.26
N GLU A 6 22.42 3.87 -5.49
CA GLU A 6 23.34 2.81 -5.08
C GLU A 6 23.81 3.00 -3.62
N GLU A 7 23.68 4.22 -3.09
CA GLU A 7 24.17 4.57 -1.76
C GLU A 7 23.29 4.04 -0.64
N GLN A 8 23.95 3.76 0.47
CA GLN A 8 23.25 3.39 1.70
C GLN A 8 22.40 4.54 2.25
N LEU A 9 21.37 4.18 2.99
CA LEU A 9 20.53 5.10 3.74
C LEU A 9 20.47 4.64 5.19
N GLU A 10 20.99 5.46 6.09
CA GLU A 10 20.83 5.27 7.53
C GLU A 10 19.50 5.88 7.98
N LEU A 11 18.74 5.14 8.77
CA LEU A 11 17.44 5.54 9.30
C LEU A 11 17.59 6.07 10.74
N PRO A 12 16.68 6.94 11.22
CA PRO A 12 16.72 7.49 12.57
C PRO A 12 16.83 6.44 13.70
N CYS A 13 16.30 5.24 13.50
CA CYS A 13 16.43 4.11 14.44
C CYS A 13 17.77 3.39 14.39
N GLY A 14 18.72 3.82 13.56
CA GLY A 14 20.02 3.20 13.37
C GLY A 14 20.06 2.02 12.39
N SER A 15 18.93 1.66 11.77
CA SER A 15 18.93 0.64 10.71
C SER A 15 19.52 1.19 9.41
N ILE A 16 20.31 0.37 8.69
CA ILE A 16 20.98 0.76 7.45
C ILE A 16 20.35 0.00 6.28
N LEU A 17 19.84 0.74 5.29
CA LEU A 17 19.40 0.21 4.01
C LEU A 17 20.54 0.25 3.00
N SER A 18 20.84 -0.87 2.34
CA SER A 18 22.05 -1.02 1.50
C SER A 18 22.01 -0.23 0.19
N ASN A 19 20.86 0.30 -0.20
CA ASN A 19 20.66 1.19 -1.35
C ASN A 19 19.34 1.95 -1.19
N ARG A 20 19.03 2.86 -2.11
CA ARG A 20 17.86 3.75 -2.04
C ARG A 20 16.67 3.28 -2.88
N LEU A 21 16.54 1.97 -3.11
CA LEU A 21 15.41 1.37 -3.83
C LEU A 21 14.52 0.53 -2.91
N CYS A 22 13.21 0.75 -3.00
CA CYS A 22 12.19 0.00 -2.27
C CYS A 22 11.20 -0.67 -3.22
N LYS A 23 10.90 -1.96 -3.01
CA LYS A 23 9.65 -2.56 -3.50
C LYS A 23 8.53 -2.12 -2.56
N THR A 24 7.78 -1.08 -2.95
CA THR A 24 6.70 -0.54 -2.12
C THR A 24 5.47 -1.48 -2.08
N ALA A 25 4.56 -1.20 -1.15
CA ALA A 25 3.39 -2.04 -0.90
C ALA A 25 2.51 -2.26 -2.14
N MET A 26 2.20 -3.53 -2.40
CA MET A 26 1.21 -3.99 -3.39
C MET A 26 0.43 -5.13 -2.76
N THR A 27 -0.90 -5.06 -2.78
CA THR A 27 -1.76 -6.12 -2.23
C THR A 27 -1.59 -7.41 -3.02
N GLU A 28 -1.17 -8.50 -2.38
CA GLU A 28 -0.89 -9.79 -3.01
C GLU A 28 -2.16 -10.64 -3.19
N GLY A 29 -3.03 -10.66 -2.19
CA GLY A 29 -4.23 -11.47 -2.21
C GLY A 29 -3.98 -12.98 -2.04
N LEU A 30 -2.87 -13.37 -1.41
CA LEU A 30 -2.37 -14.75 -1.34
C LEU A 30 -2.56 -15.45 0.01
N SER A 31 -3.29 -14.85 0.97
CA SER A 31 -3.57 -15.54 2.22
C SER A 31 -4.44 -16.78 2.01
N ASP A 32 -4.39 -17.70 2.98
CA ASP A 32 -5.33 -18.83 3.02
C ASP A 32 -6.74 -18.39 3.49
N GLN A 33 -7.64 -19.35 3.64
CA GLN A 33 -9.04 -19.11 4.02
C GLN A 33 -9.20 -18.59 5.46
N LEU A 34 -8.18 -18.71 6.31
CA LEU A 34 -8.14 -18.17 7.67
C LEU A 34 -7.33 -16.87 7.76
N ASN A 35 -7.05 -16.24 6.62
CA ASN A 35 -6.24 -15.02 6.49
C ASN A 35 -4.81 -15.17 7.04
N ARG A 36 -4.22 -16.37 6.92
CA ARG A 36 -2.85 -16.67 7.31
C ARG A 36 -1.93 -16.59 6.09
N SER A 37 -0.64 -16.31 6.33
CA SER A 37 0.38 -16.37 5.28
C SER A 37 0.51 -17.80 4.70
N THR A 38 0.90 -17.89 3.43
CA THR A 38 0.98 -19.14 2.66
C THR A 38 2.37 -19.38 2.10
N ASP A 39 2.63 -20.58 1.58
CA ASP A 39 3.88 -20.88 0.90
C ASP A 39 4.04 -20.10 -0.41
N GLU A 40 2.93 -19.83 -1.11
CA GLU A 40 2.95 -18.96 -2.29
C GLU A 40 3.42 -17.53 -1.93
N LEU A 41 3.02 -17.03 -0.77
CA LEU A 41 3.48 -15.73 -0.28
C LEU A 41 4.99 -15.77 0.04
N CYS A 42 5.47 -16.85 0.67
CA CYS A 42 6.90 -17.05 0.90
C CYS A 42 7.69 -17.10 -0.41
N THR A 43 7.25 -17.86 -1.40
CA THR A 43 7.87 -17.97 -2.74
C THR A 43 7.94 -16.61 -3.43
N LEU A 44 6.87 -15.84 -3.38
CA LEU A 44 6.81 -14.50 -3.96
C LEU A 44 7.86 -13.56 -3.33
N TYR A 45 7.91 -13.54 -1.99
CA TYR A 45 8.83 -12.67 -1.25
C TYR A 45 10.28 -13.12 -1.32
N GLU A 46 10.55 -14.40 -1.43
CA GLU A 46 11.88 -14.91 -1.74
C GLU A 46 12.40 -14.36 -3.08
N LYS A 47 11.55 -14.36 -4.12
CA LYS A 47 11.90 -13.78 -5.41
C LYS A 47 12.13 -12.28 -5.33
N TRP A 48 11.25 -11.54 -4.64
CA TRP A 48 11.43 -10.11 -4.46
C TRP A 48 12.66 -9.76 -3.58
N SER A 49 13.00 -10.61 -2.60
CA SER A 49 14.24 -10.43 -1.81
C SER A 49 15.48 -10.46 -2.72
N LYS A 50 15.47 -11.26 -3.78
CA LYS A 50 16.54 -11.35 -4.78
C LYS A 50 16.50 -10.22 -5.83
N SER A 51 15.56 -9.29 -5.73
CA SER A 51 15.38 -8.20 -6.70
C SER A 51 16.51 -7.17 -6.73
N GLY A 52 17.25 -7.03 -5.64
CA GLY A 52 18.27 -6.00 -5.44
C GLY A 52 17.75 -4.74 -4.71
N ALA A 53 16.46 -4.63 -4.42
CA ALA A 53 15.97 -3.56 -3.56
C ALA A 53 16.37 -3.79 -2.10
N SER A 54 16.82 -2.74 -1.42
CA SER A 54 17.23 -2.82 0.00
C SER A 54 16.06 -2.97 0.96
N LEU A 55 14.87 -2.54 0.54
CA LEU A 55 13.65 -2.61 1.33
C LEU A 55 12.50 -3.23 0.52
N LEU A 56 11.82 -4.19 1.13
CA LEU A 56 10.52 -4.68 0.67
C LEU A 56 9.44 -4.24 1.66
N ILE A 57 8.33 -3.68 1.17
CA ILE A 57 7.15 -3.43 1.99
C ILE A 57 6.05 -4.37 1.52
N THR A 58 5.42 -5.08 2.47
CA THR A 58 4.33 -6.03 2.16
C THR A 58 3.10 -5.29 1.64
N GLY A 59 2.20 -6.02 1.00
CA GLY A 59 0.84 -5.53 0.81
C GLY A 59 0.10 -5.40 2.14
N ASN A 60 -1.11 -4.87 2.07
CA ASN A 60 -1.95 -4.56 3.23
C ASN A 60 -2.16 -5.78 4.14
N VAL A 61 -1.49 -5.84 5.27
CA VAL A 61 -1.80 -6.75 6.36
C VAL A 61 -2.85 -6.10 7.25
N GLN A 62 -4.01 -6.74 7.38
CA GLN A 62 -5.15 -6.18 8.10
C GLN A 62 -5.02 -6.42 9.59
N ILE A 63 -5.26 -5.38 10.38
CA ILE A 63 -5.26 -5.45 11.85
C ILE A 63 -6.61 -5.92 12.42
N ASP A 64 -7.60 -6.11 11.56
CA ASP A 64 -8.93 -6.58 11.94
C ASP A 64 -9.57 -7.36 10.78
N ARG A 65 -9.66 -8.69 10.90
CA ARG A 65 -10.25 -9.57 9.86
C ARG A 65 -11.75 -9.40 9.66
N ARG A 66 -12.41 -8.62 10.49
CA ARG A 66 -13.81 -8.27 10.28
C ARG A 66 -13.95 -7.29 9.10
N TYR A 67 -12.93 -6.46 8.86
CA TYR A 67 -12.95 -5.35 7.90
C TYR A 67 -11.80 -5.50 6.89
N MET A 68 -11.96 -6.43 5.96
CA MET A 68 -10.93 -6.76 4.97
C MET A 68 -11.13 -5.93 3.71
N GLU A 69 -10.04 -5.47 3.13
CA GLU A 69 -10.03 -4.89 1.78
C GLU A 69 -10.31 -5.96 0.72
N ARG A 70 -9.67 -7.13 0.88
CA ARG A 70 -9.82 -8.31 0.01
C ARG A 70 -9.79 -9.58 0.84
N ALA A 71 -10.49 -10.62 0.37
CA ALA A 71 -10.51 -11.92 1.04
C ALA A 71 -9.12 -12.55 1.22
N GLY A 72 -8.18 -12.25 0.31
CA GLY A 72 -6.83 -12.77 0.31
C GLY A 72 -5.80 -11.97 1.09
N ASN A 73 -6.17 -10.92 1.86
CA ASN A 73 -5.22 -10.24 2.73
C ASN A 73 -4.86 -11.12 3.94
N VAL A 74 -3.59 -11.05 4.36
CA VAL A 74 -3.17 -11.59 5.66
C VAL A 74 -3.75 -10.70 6.77
N ALA A 75 -4.13 -11.31 7.91
CA ALA A 75 -4.60 -10.59 9.09
C ALA A 75 -3.78 -10.94 10.34
N ILE A 76 -3.39 -9.91 11.08
CA ILE A 76 -2.75 -10.03 12.40
C ILE A 76 -3.65 -9.25 13.38
N ASP A 77 -4.64 -9.95 13.92
CA ASP A 77 -5.65 -9.39 14.82
C ASP A 77 -5.91 -10.33 16.01
N GLY A 78 -5.73 -9.88 17.21
CA GLY A 78 -5.89 -10.70 18.43
C GLY A 78 -4.88 -11.86 18.53
N LYS A 79 -5.09 -12.78 19.47
CA LYS A 79 -4.17 -13.89 19.77
C LYS A 79 -3.93 -14.76 18.54
N GLN A 80 -2.68 -14.86 18.12
CA GLN A 80 -2.29 -15.68 16.99
C GLN A 80 -2.09 -17.15 17.43
N SER A 81 -2.55 -18.11 16.61
CA SER A 81 -2.23 -19.53 16.84
C SER A 81 -0.75 -19.81 16.54
N ASN A 82 -0.20 -20.89 17.15
CA ASN A 82 1.17 -21.32 16.86
C ASN A 82 1.40 -21.55 15.37
N ILE A 83 0.42 -22.10 14.66
CA ILE A 83 0.48 -22.28 13.20
C ILE A 83 0.62 -20.94 12.48
N GLN A 84 -0.11 -19.92 12.88
CA GLN A 84 0.01 -18.57 12.29
C GLN A 84 1.37 -17.96 12.58
N ILE A 85 1.86 -18.07 13.79
CA ILE A 85 3.20 -17.57 14.18
C ILE A 85 4.29 -18.23 13.32
N GLU A 86 4.26 -19.55 13.18
CA GLU A 86 5.26 -20.27 12.36
C GLU A 86 5.17 -19.90 10.87
N LYS A 87 3.96 -19.73 10.33
CA LYS A 87 3.77 -19.26 8.96
C LYS A 87 4.29 -17.82 8.76
N LEU A 88 4.09 -16.93 9.72
CA LEU A 88 4.63 -15.56 9.69
C LEU A 88 6.15 -15.54 9.77
N LYS A 89 6.77 -16.37 10.63
CA LYS A 89 8.24 -16.54 10.71
C LYS A 89 8.82 -17.01 9.38
N LYS A 90 8.19 -18.02 8.75
CA LYS A 90 8.59 -18.52 7.44
C LYS A 90 8.55 -17.42 6.38
N TRP A 91 7.48 -16.63 6.36
CA TRP A 91 7.37 -15.49 5.44
C TRP A 91 8.41 -14.40 5.71
N ALA A 92 8.60 -14.00 6.97
CA ALA A 92 9.62 -13.01 7.35
C ALA A 92 11.04 -13.45 6.97
N SER A 93 11.36 -14.73 7.12
CA SER A 93 12.65 -15.31 6.71
C SER A 93 12.82 -15.29 5.19
N ALA A 94 11.85 -15.82 4.44
CA ALA A 94 11.87 -15.83 2.97
C ALA A 94 12.00 -14.42 2.37
N ALA A 95 11.34 -13.44 2.99
CA ALA A 95 11.37 -12.06 2.52
C ALA A 95 12.71 -11.32 2.74
N LYS A 96 13.65 -11.91 3.46
CA LYS A 96 14.95 -11.30 3.79
C LYS A 96 16.16 -12.18 3.45
N ILE A 97 15.96 -13.20 2.64
CA ILE A 97 17.00 -14.21 2.34
C ILE A 97 18.25 -13.59 1.68
N ASN A 98 18.12 -12.43 1.05
CA ASN A 98 19.22 -11.72 0.39
C ASN A 98 19.79 -10.55 1.22
N GLY A 99 19.53 -10.50 2.52
CA GLY A 99 20.06 -9.46 3.42
C GLY A 99 19.33 -8.11 3.37
N ASN A 100 18.27 -8.00 2.59
CA ASN A 100 17.42 -6.82 2.53
C ASN A 100 16.47 -6.73 3.73
N HIS A 101 15.91 -5.54 3.97
CA HIS A 101 14.83 -5.34 4.93
C HIS A 101 13.48 -5.77 4.35
N CYS A 102 12.57 -6.24 5.22
CA CYS A 102 11.16 -6.44 4.90
C CYS A 102 10.28 -5.86 6.01
N TRP A 103 9.46 -4.87 5.67
CA TRP A 103 8.52 -4.22 6.59
C TRP A 103 7.10 -4.59 6.26
N VAL A 104 6.29 -4.81 7.29
CA VAL A 104 4.88 -5.16 7.13
C VAL A 104 4.05 -3.88 7.05
N GLN A 105 3.33 -3.67 5.95
CA GLN A 105 2.36 -2.60 5.89
C GLN A 105 1.09 -3.00 6.68
N LEU A 106 0.88 -2.36 7.82
CA LEU A 106 -0.30 -2.54 8.66
C LEU A 106 -1.39 -1.56 8.24
N GLY A 107 -2.60 -2.07 8.05
CA GLY A 107 -3.74 -1.27 7.62
C GLY A 107 -5.07 -1.77 8.14
N HIS A 108 -6.10 -0.95 7.94
CA HIS A 108 -7.50 -1.27 8.19
C HIS A 108 -8.33 -0.73 7.05
N ALA A 109 -9.14 -1.58 6.42
CA ALA A 109 -9.87 -1.22 5.20
C ALA A 109 -10.85 -0.05 5.39
N GLY A 110 -11.37 0.13 6.61
CA GLY A 110 -12.25 1.25 6.90
C GLY A 110 -13.54 1.21 6.07
N ARG A 111 -13.88 2.33 5.45
CA ARG A 111 -15.04 2.47 4.56
C ARG A 111 -14.85 1.76 3.20
N GLN A 112 -13.67 1.23 2.92
CA GLN A 112 -13.36 0.44 1.73
C GLN A 112 -13.40 -1.08 1.99
N THR A 113 -14.01 -1.50 3.10
CA THR A 113 -14.28 -2.91 3.40
C THR A 113 -15.09 -3.53 2.26
N ASP A 114 -14.62 -4.67 1.74
CA ASP A 114 -15.31 -5.42 0.68
C ASP A 114 -16.65 -5.96 1.20
N ALA A 115 -17.75 -5.49 0.62
CA ALA A 115 -19.11 -5.86 1.02
C ALA A 115 -19.46 -7.34 0.79
N ARG A 116 -18.70 -8.04 -0.05
CA ARG A 116 -18.82 -9.49 -0.23
C ARG A 116 -18.35 -10.26 1.00
N ILE A 117 -17.48 -9.65 1.83
CA ILE A 117 -16.89 -10.24 3.03
C ILE A 117 -17.61 -9.77 4.29
N ASN A 118 -17.87 -8.47 4.39
CA ASN A 118 -18.62 -7.85 5.47
C ASN A 118 -19.45 -6.67 4.96
N LYS A 119 -20.74 -6.70 5.22
CA LYS A 119 -21.70 -5.67 4.74
C LYS A 119 -21.49 -4.30 5.40
N VAL A 120 -20.82 -4.24 6.53
CA VAL A 120 -20.60 -2.98 7.30
C VAL A 120 -19.12 -2.73 7.45
N GLY A 121 -18.63 -1.63 6.86
CA GLY A 121 -17.30 -1.07 7.13
C GLY A 121 -17.31 -0.17 8.37
N LEU A 122 -16.13 0.29 8.80
CA LEU A 122 -15.97 1.35 9.80
C LEU A 122 -15.44 2.62 9.15
N GLY A 123 -15.85 3.77 9.65
CA GLY A 123 -15.33 5.07 9.21
C GLY A 123 -15.39 6.11 10.31
N PRO A 124 -14.71 7.25 10.16
CA PRO A 124 -14.86 8.35 11.11
C PRO A 124 -16.31 8.84 11.17
N SER A 125 -17.01 8.80 10.04
CA SER A 125 -18.44 9.17 9.89
C SER A 125 -19.11 8.24 8.89
N PRO A 126 -20.46 8.12 8.88
CA PRO A 126 -21.20 7.17 8.04
C PRO A 126 -21.27 7.61 6.56
N ILE A 127 -20.16 8.08 6.00
CA ILE A 127 -20.06 8.60 4.64
C ILE A 127 -19.44 7.54 3.73
N ARG A 128 -20.27 7.06 2.77
CA ARG A 128 -19.85 6.06 1.78
C ARG A 128 -18.73 6.60 0.87
N SER A 129 -17.77 5.75 0.53
CA SER A 129 -16.79 6.06 -0.51
C SER A 129 -17.48 6.15 -1.89
N ARG A 130 -17.17 7.22 -2.65
CA ARG A 130 -17.68 7.47 -4.00
C ARG A 130 -16.88 6.78 -5.09
N ASN A 131 -16.22 5.70 -4.77
CA ASN A 131 -15.37 4.93 -5.69
C ASN A 131 -16.20 4.18 -6.73
N ILE A 132 -16.39 4.76 -7.93
CA ILE A 132 -17.17 4.15 -9.01
C ILE A 132 -16.53 2.86 -9.52
N ALA A 133 -15.22 2.86 -9.74
CA ALA A 133 -14.51 1.67 -10.22
C ALA A 133 -14.49 0.55 -9.19
N GLY A 134 -14.24 0.88 -7.91
CA GLY A 134 -14.26 -0.08 -6.82
C GLY A 134 -15.64 -0.67 -6.57
N GLN A 135 -16.73 0.10 -6.79
CA GLN A 135 -18.09 -0.41 -6.62
C GLN A 135 -18.43 -1.56 -7.57
N ILE A 136 -17.82 -1.61 -8.75
CA ILE A 136 -18.02 -2.71 -9.71
C ILE A 136 -17.25 -3.97 -9.28
N PHE A 137 -15.99 -3.81 -8.86
CA PHE A 137 -15.07 -4.91 -8.59
C PHE A 137 -14.99 -5.30 -7.11
N MET A 138 -15.11 -4.33 -6.22
CA MET A 138 -15.09 -4.48 -4.77
C MET A 138 -16.14 -3.57 -4.14
N PRO A 139 -17.41 -3.99 -4.11
CA PRO A 139 -18.50 -3.16 -3.60
C PRO A 139 -18.30 -2.83 -2.12
N SER A 140 -18.60 -1.60 -1.73
CA SER A 140 -18.62 -1.15 -0.34
C SER A 140 -19.93 -0.43 -0.03
N TYR A 141 -20.37 -0.49 1.23
CA TYR A 141 -21.53 0.25 1.73
C TYR A 141 -21.11 1.44 2.58
N ALA A 142 -22.08 2.26 3.00
CA ALA A 142 -21.84 3.29 3.99
C ALA A 142 -21.29 2.63 5.26
N PRO A 143 -20.16 3.12 5.81
CA PRO A 143 -19.60 2.57 7.03
C PRO A 143 -20.47 2.92 8.24
N LYS A 144 -20.32 2.16 9.31
CA LYS A 144 -20.74 2.57 10.64
C LYS A 144 -19.73 3.60 11.16
N GLU A 145 -20.20 4.64 11.81
CA GLU A 145 -19.34 5.56 12.56
C GLU A 145 -18.64 4.83 13.69
N ILE A 146 -17.33 5.02 13.81
CA ILE A 146 -16.50 4.40 14.84
C ILE A 146 -16.72 5.10 16.18
N SER A 147 -17.01 4.34 17.23
CA SER A 147 -17.12 4.82 18.60
C SER A 147 -15.74 5.04 19.24
N LYS A 148 -15.69 5.80 20.34
CA LYS A 148 -14.45 5.99 21.13
C LYS A 148 -13.83 4.65 21.55
N ARG A 149 -14.65 3.70 22.03
CA ARG A 149 -14.20 2.35 22.43
C ARG A 149 -13.58 1.59 21.23
N GLU A 150 -14.15 1.75 20.03
CA GLU A 150 -13.58 1.12 18.83
C GLU A 150 -12.28 1.81 18.41
N ILE A 151 -12.14 3.13 18.60
CA ILE A 151 -10.86 3.85 18.37
C ILE A 151 -9.77 3.28 19.28
N ASP A 152 -10.03 3.14 20.57
CA ASP A 152 -9.09 2.56 21.54
C ASP A 152 -8.71 1.12 21.16
N SER A 153 -9.70 0.33 20.72
CA SER A 153 -9.45 -1.02 20.18
C SER A 153 -8.57 -1.03 18.93
N ILE A 154 -8.74 -0.08 18.02
CA ILE A 154 -7.91 0.05 16.81
C ILE A 154 -6.47 0.37 17.17
N ILE A 155 -6.24 1.30 18.10
CA ILE A 155 -4.89 1.65 18.58
C ILE A 155 -4.19 0.39 19.13
N ASN A 156 -4.90 -0.35 19.99
CA ASN A 156 -4.37 -1.59 20.58
C ASN A 156 -4.08 -2.66 19.53
N LYS A 157 -4.90 -2.79 18.48
CA LYS A 157 -4.69 -3.76 17.39
C LYS A 157 -3.48 -3.40 16.53
N PHE A 158 -3.24 -2.12 16.23
CA PHE A 158 -2.00 -1.71 15.53
C PHE A 158 -0.77 -2.02 16.37
N SER A 159 -0.80 -1.68 17.66
CA SER A 159 0.27 -1.96 18.61
C SER A 159 0.56 -3.46 18.72
N TYR A 160 -0.50 -4.28 18.86
CA TYR A 160 -0.37 -5.73 18.90
C TYR A 160 0.20 -6.31 17.61
N ALA A 161 -0.30 -5.86 16.45
CA ALA A 161 0.21 -6.31 15.16
C ALA A 161 1.69 -5.94 14.98
N ALA A 162 2.10 -4.75 15.40
CA ALA A 162 3.50 -4.32 15.41
C ALA A 162 4.39 -5.23 16.28
N LYS A 163 3.90 -5.60 17.49
CA LYS A 163 4.57 -6.56 18.38
C LYS A 163 4.81 -7.90 17.68
N ILE A 164 3.75 -8.48 17.10
CA ILE A 164 3.84 -9.76 16.38
C ILE A 164 4.82 -9.66 15.22
N CYS A 165 4.78 -8.59 14.42
CA CYS A 165 5.72 -8.39 13.30
C CYS A 165 7.19 -8.43 13.77
N LYS A 166 7.50 -7.78 14.89
CA LYS A 166 8.84 -7.82 15.50
C LYS A 166 9.20 -9.22 15.98
N GLU A 167 8.31 -9.88 16.72
CA GLU A 167 8.54 -11.21 17.32
C GLU A 167 8.75 -12.32 16.28
N VAL A 168 8.06 -12.24 15.13
CA VAL A 168 8.21 -13.24 14.04
C VAL A 168 9.38 -12.93 13.12
N GLY A 169 10.07 -11.80 13.33
CA GLY A 169 11.34 -11.49 12.67
C GLY A 169 11.22 -10.62 11.42
N PHE A 170 10.13 -9.90 11.18
CA PHE A 170 10.15 -8.79 10.23
C PHE A 170 11.07 -7.67 10.74
N SER A 171 11.65 -6.88 9.84
CA SER A 171 12.63 -5.85 10.19
C SER A 171 12.05 -4.44 10.34
N GLY A 172 10.73 -4.28 10.35
CA GLY A 172 10.03 -3.01 10.52
C GLY A 172 8.55 -3.12 10.17
N ILE A 173 7.85 -2.01 10.34
CA ILE A 173 6.45 -1.86 9.93
C ILE A 173 6.24 -0.55 9.17
N GLN A 174 5.17 -0.51 8.37
CA GLN A 174 4.64 0.70 7.79
C GLN A 174 3.17 0.86 8.18
N ILE A 175 2.80 2.01 8.72
CA ILE A 175 1.41 2.35 9.03
C ILE A 175 0.78 2.96 7.78
N HIS A 176 -0.30 2.33 7.29
CA HIS A 176 -0.99 2.78 6.09
C HIS A 176 -2.02 3.87 6.39
N SER A 177 -1.66 5.12 6.09
CA SER A 177 -2.49 6.32 6.28
C SER A 177 -2.83 7.03 4.97
N ALA A 178 -2.94 6.28 3.87
CA ALA A 178 -3.18 6.80 2.52
C ALA A 178 -4.40 6.16 1.86
N HIS A 179 -4.74 6.62 0.64
CA HIS A 179 -5.62 5.99 -0.35
C HIS A 179 -7.10 5.82 0.07
N GLY A 180 -7.58 6.55 1.09
CA GLY A 180 -8.98 6.50 1.54
C GLY A 180 -9.31 5.32 2.46
N TYR A 181 -8.32 4.57 2.96
CA TYR A 181 -8.48 3.58 4.03
C TYR A 181 -8.78 4.25 5.37
N LEU A 182 -8.91 3.50 6.47
CA LEU A 182 -9.41 4.03 7.74
C LEU A 182 -8.67 5.30 8.18
N LEU A 183 -7.34 5.25 8.32
CA LEU A 183 -6.57 6.40 8.82
C LEU A 183 -6.63 7.58 7.84
N SER A 184 -6.48 7.34 6.53
CA SER A 184 -6.66 8.36 5.51
C SER A 184 -8.07 8.98 5.55
N SER A 185 -9.11 8.21 5.85
CA SER A 185 -10.47 8.74 5.96
C SER A 185 -10.67 9.64 7.19
N PHE A 186 -9.90 9.44 8.27
CA PHE A 186 -9.86 10.38 9.39
C PHE A 186 -9.23 11.72 9.01
N LEU A 187 -8.19 11.71 8.17
CA LEU A 187 -7.51 12.92 7.69
C LEU A 187 -8.38 13.75 6.73
N ASN A 188 -9.23 13.09 5.94
CA ASN A 188 -10.02 13.72 4.89
C ASN A 188 -11.32 14.35 5.44
N PRO A 189 -11.50 15.69 5.34
CA PRO A 189 -12.69 16.36 5.85
C PRO A 189 -13.99 15.96 5.13
N LEU A 190 -13.91 15.45 3.89
CA LEU A 190 -15.09 14.91 3.18
C LEU A 190 -15.57 13.56 3.74
N ALA A 191 -14.73 12.85 4.48
CA ALA A 191 -15.03 11.56 5.08
C ALA A 191 -15.19 11.63 6.60
N ASN A 192 -14.67 12.70 7.23
CA ASN A 192 -14.66 12.92 8.66
C ASN A 192 -15.37 14.23 9.02
N VAL A 193 -16.66 14.12 9.34
CA VAL A 193 -17.51 15.23 9.78
C VAL A 193 -17.77 15.16 11.30
N ARG A 194 -16.92 14.47 12.06
CA ARG A 194 -16.99 14.40 13.53
C ARG A 194 -16.80 15.76 14.17
N THR A 195 -17.43 15.94 15.32
CA THR A 195 -17.33 17.17 16.15
C THR A 195 -16.58 16.93 17.46
N ASP A 196 -16.09 15.69 17.69
CA ASP A 196 -15.30 15.34 18.85
C ASP A 196 -13.78 15.54 18.62
N ASN A 197 -12.96 15.04 19.56
CA ASN A 197 -11.50 15.15 19.52
C ASN A 197 -10.83 14.39 18.37
N TYR A 198 -11.59 13.73 17.48
CA TYR A 198 -11.09 13.01 16.31
C TYR A 198 -11.60 13.61 14.98
N GLY A 199 -12.24 14.79 15.00
CA GLY A 199 -12.74 15.46 13.81
C GLY A 199 -12.72 16.98 13.92
N GLY A 200 -13.25 17.68 12.90
CA GLY A 200 -13.22 19.14 12.81
C GLY A 200 -11.81 19.67 12.49
N LYS A 201 -11.12 20.24 13.45
CA LYS A 201 -9.77 20.82 13.28
C LYS A 201 -8.77 19.78 12.80
N LEU A 202 -7.74 20.23 12.06
CA LEU A 202 -6.73 19.34 11.48
C LEU A 202 -6.02 18.49 12.55
N GLU A 203 -5.70 19.10 13.71
CA GLU A 203 -5.03 18.42 14.84
C GLU A 203 -5.86 17.24 15.37
N ASN A 204 -7.17 17.37 15.39
CA ASN A 204 -8.06 16.29 15.78
C ASN A 204 -8.13 15.20 14.71
N ARG A 205 -8.11 15.58 13.42
CA ARG A 205 -8.19 14.62 12.32
C ARG A 205 -6.98 13.70 12.24
N TYR A 206 -5.77 14.18 12.55
CA TYR A 206 -4.57 13.33 12.57
C TYR A 206 -4.25 12.72 13.96
N ARG A 207 -4.98 13.05 15.01
CA ARG A 207 -4.78 12.54 16.38
C ARG A 207 -4.68 11.02 16.44
N LEU A 208 -5.62 10.31 15.81
CA LEU A 208 -5.61 8.84 15.79
C LEU A 208 -4.31 8.27 15.18
N LEU A 209 -3.77 8.91 14.14
CA LEU A 209 -2.53 8.48 13.51
C LEU A 209 -1.35 8.60 14.50
N LEU A 210 -1.22 9.72 15.21
CA LEU A 210 -0.16 9.91 16.20
C LEU A 210 -0.31 8.94 17.38
N GLU A 211 -1.52 8.74 17.89
CA GLU A 211 -1.78 7.79 18.98
C GLU A 211 -1.38 6.36 18.61
N ILE A 212 -1.62 5.92 17.36
CA ILE A 212 -1.20 4.63 16.82
C ILE A 212 0.32 4.53 16.75
N ILE A 213 1.00 5.55 16.20
CA ILE A 213 2.47 5.58 16.09
C ILE A 213 3.09 5.47 17.48
N ASN A 214 2.62 6.27 18.43
CA ASN A 214 3.11 6.29 19.80
C ASN A 214 2.87 4.94 20.51
N ALA A 215 1.71 4.33 20.34
CA ALA A 215 1.42 3.01 20.89
C ALA A 215 2.32 1.92 20.27
N ALA A 216 2.50 1.95 18.95
CA ALA A 216 3.41 1.04 18.25
C ALA A 216 4.86 1.22 18.72
N ARG A 217 5.36 2.47 18.79
CA ARG A 217 6.72 2.79 19.22
C ARG A 217 6.99 2.32 20.65
N ARG A 218 6.07 2.55 21.59
CA ARG A 218 6.19 2.02 22.97
C ARG A 218 6.30 0.50 23.00
N THR A 219 5.63 -0.18 22.09
CA THR A 219 5.59 -1.65 22.03
C THR A 219 6.82 -2.25 21.37
N VAL A 220 7.30 -1.67 20.26
CA VAL A 220 8.42 -2.25 19.52
C VAL A 220 9.79 -1.67 19.92
N GLY A 221 9.82 -0.58 20.68
CA GLY A 221 11.04 0.09 21.14
C GLY A 221 11.67 1.01 20.07
N PRO A 222 12.78 1.70 20.41
CA PRO A 222 13.35 2.77 19.59
C PRO A 222 14.04 2.27 18.31
N ASN A 223 14.61 1.07 18.31
CA ASN A 223 15.47 0.57 17.24
C ASN A 223 14.70 -0.24 16.18
N PHE A 224 13.39 -0.38 16.29
CA PHE A 224 12.58 -1.08 15.30
C PHE A 224 11.93 -0.07 14.34
N PRO A 225 12.23 -0.11 13.05
CA PRO A 225 11.73 0.87 12.08
C PRO A 225 10.21 0.98 12.03
N ILE A 226 9.70 2.20 12.13
CA ILE A 226 8.29 2.55 11.91
C ILE A 226 8.21 3.57 10.79
N SER A 227 7.58 3.19 9.69
CA SER A 227 7.28 4.07 8.55
C SER A 227 5.81 4.45 8.52
N VAL A 228 5.51 5.57 7.90
CA VAL A 228 4.14 6.00 7.59
C VAL A 228 4.00 6.22 6.09
N LYS A 229 2.92 5.72 5.50
CA LYS A 229 2.53 6.06 4.13
C LYS A 229 1.35 7.03 4.17
N ILE A 230 1.52 8.20 3.54
CA ILE A 230 0.52 9.27 3.50
C ILE A 230 0.28 9.78 2.08
N ASN A 231 -0.90 10.37 1.82
CA ASN A 231 -1.15 11.10 0.59
C ASN A 231 -0.53 12.50 0.67
N SER A 232 0.15 12.94 -0.38
CA SER A 232 0.50 14.37 -0.54
C SER A 232 -0.74 15.24 -0.67
N SER A 233 -1.78 14.70 -1.33
CA SER A 233 -3.11 15.29 -1.46
C SER A 233 -4.12 14.21 -1.84
N ASP A 234 -5.39 14.41 -1.55
CA ASP A 234 -6.47 13.55 -2.06
C ASP A 234 -6.86 13.88 -3.51
N PHE A 235 -6.40 15.01 -4.05
CA PHE A 235 -6.77 15.53 -5.37
C PHE A 235 -8.30 15.63 -5.57
N LEU A 236 -9.02 15.91 -4.50
CA LEU A 236 -10.46 16.10 -4.44
C LEU A 236 -10.75 17.48 -3.87
N ARG A 237 -11.64 18.25 -4.52
CA ARG A 237 -12.08 19.54 -3.98
C ARG A 237 -12.72 19.33 -2.60
N GLY A 238 -12.18 20.01 -1.58
CA GLY A 238 -12.61 19.86 -0.19
C GLY A 238 -12.07 18.62 0.53
N GLY A 239 -11.19 17.82 -0.10
CA GLY A 239 -10.45 16.75 0.54
C GLY A 239 -9.18 17.24 1.23
N LEU A 240 -8.30 16.33 1.65
CA LEU A 240 -6.99 16.65 2.23
C LEU A 240 -6.15 17.44 1.20
N THR A 241 -5.70 18.63 1.59
CA THR A 241 -4.83 19.49 0.77
C THR A 241 -3.36 19.16 0.97
N ASP A 242 -2.49 19.66 0.10
CA ASP A 242 -1.04 19.57 0.24
C ASP A 242 -0.51 20.31 1.47
N GLN A 243 -1.04 21.50 1.79
CA GLN A 243 -0.70 22.26 3.00
C GLN A 243 -1.09 21.53 4.29
N GLU A 244 -2.29 20.93 4.32
CA GLU A 244 -2.72 20.10 5.45
C GLU A 244 -1.84 18.85 5.59
N SER A 245 -1.49 18.22 4.46
CA SER A 245 -0.58 17.08 4.46
C SER A 245 0.81 17.44 4.97
N ALA A 246 1.36 18.59 4.58
CA ALA A 246 2.64 19.10 5.10
C ALA A 246 2.59 19.33 6.61
N THR A 247 1.49 19.90 7.12
CA THR A 247 1.29 20.10 8.57
C THR A 247 1.26 18.77 9.32
N ILE A 248 0.57 17.75 8.79
CA ILE A 248 0.56 16.40 9.36
C ILE A 248 1.96 15.79 9.33
N CYS A 249 2.66 15.90 8.20
CA CYS A 249 4.01 15.38 8.05
C CYS A 249 5.01 16.03 9.02
N LYS A 250 4.86 17.33 9.31
CA LYS A 250 5.63 18.01 10.36
C LYS A 250 5.40 17.40 11.74
N ALA A 251 4.15 17.06 12.08
CA ALA A 251 3.84 16.37 13.33
C ALA A 251 4.46 14.97 13.35
N LEU A 252 4.43 14.22 12.23
CA LEU A 252 5.08 12.91 12.10
C LEU A 252 6.60 12.98 12.27
N ASP A 253 7.24 14.00 11.71
CA ASP A 253 8.70 14.25 11.85
C ASP A 253 9.08 14.46 13.32
N SER A 254 8.22 15.15 14.10
CA SER A 254 8.40 15.35 15.54
C SER A 254 8.25 14.06 16.35
N GLU A 255 7.44 13.11 15.89
CA GLU A 255 7.26 11.78 16.50
C GLU A 255 8.39 10.80 16.19
N ARG A 256 9.41 11.23 15.43
CA ARG A 256 10.60 10.44 15.07
C ARG A 256 10.23 9.10 14.42
N ILE A 257 9.41 9.14 13.37
CA ILE A 257 9.23 8.01 12.48
C ILE A 257 10.52 7.81 11.64
N ASP A 258 10.74 6.60 11.13
CA ASP A 258 12.00 6.24 10.51
C ASP A 258 12.02 6.40 8.99
N LEU A 259 10.84 6.44 8.35
CA LEU A 259 10.67 6.69 6.91
C LEU A 259 9.27 7.20 6.63
N LEU A 260 9.15 8.27 5.84
CA LEU A 260 7.88 8.79 5.34
C LEU A 260 7.71 8.42 3.87
N GLU A 261 6.74 7.56 3.54
CA GLU A 261 6.39 7.30 2.14
C GLU A 261 5.31 8.26 1.67
N ILE A 262 5.65 9.08 0.66
CA ILE A 262 4.71 9.96 0.00
C ILE A 262 4.07 9.26 -1.20
N SER A 263 2.75 9.26 -1.21
CA SER A 263 1.88 8.79 -2.28
C SER A 263 0.81 9.84 -2.55
N GLY A 264 -0.28 9.50 -3.24
CA GLY A 264 -1.36 10.45 -3.45
C GLY A 264 -2.62 9.84 -4.05
N GLY A 265 -3.71 10.57 -3.87
CA GLY A 265 -5.02 10.17 -4.35
C GLY A 265 -5.69 9.08 -3.51
N SER A 266 -6.88 8.73 -3.95
CA SER A 266 -7.68 7.68 -3.34
C SER A 266 -8.40 6.89 -4.44
N TYR A 267 -9.10 5.82 -4.07
CA TYR A 267 -9.98 5.12 -5.02
C TYR A 267 -11.16 5.98 -5.52
N GLU A 268 -11.46 7.10 -4.86
CA GLU A 268 -12.47 8.08 -5.31
C GLU A 268 -11.92 8.98 -6.41
N ASN A 269 -10.61 9.24 -6.40
CA ASN A 269 -9.89 9.90 -7.48
C ASN A 269 -8.65 9.07 -7.80
N LEU A 270 -8.69 8.35 -8.92
CA LEU A 270 -7.65 7.41 -9.35
C LEU A 270 -6.33 8.12 -9.76
N ALA A 271 -5.90 9.12 -8.99
CA ALA A 271 -4.62 9.80 -9.18
C ALA A 271 -3.43 8.81 -9.15
N ILE A 272 -3.55 7.73 -8.38
CA ILE A 272 -2.56 6.64 -8.32
C ILE A 272 -2.25 6.04 -9.71
N PHE A 273 -3.19 6.16 -10.66
CA PHE A 273 -3.08 5.66 -12.03
C PHE A 273 -2.92 6.78 -13.06
N ARG A 274 -2.72 8.03 -12.62
CA ARG A 274 -2.58 9.15 -13.53
C ARG A 274 -1.21 9.11 -14.20
N GLY A 275 -1.21 8.75 -15.48
CA GLY A 275 -0.22 9.17 -16.45
C GLY A 275 -0.57 10.58 -16.94
N LYS A 276 -0.14 10.93 -18.15
CA LYS A 276 -0.24 12.25 -18.84
C LYS A 276 -1.50 13.11 -18.63
N ASP A 277 -2.61 12.53 -18.17
CA ASP A 277 -3.91 13.23 -18.08
C ASP A 277 -4.14 13.98 -16.74
N ALA A 278 -3.19 13.96 -15.81
CA ALA A 278 -3.42 14.47 -14.45
C ALA A 278 -3.00 15.91 -14.22
N PHE A 279 -2.00 16.33 -14.93
CA PHE A 279 -1.41 17.66 -14.81
C PHE A 279 -1.36 18.26 -16.23
N ASN A 280 -1.74 19.52 -16.36
CA ASN A 280 -1.64 20.29 -17.60
C ASN A 280 -0.17 20.47 -18.06
N ASP A 281 0.79 19.90 -17.37
CA ASP A 281 2.19 19.97 -17.71
C ASP A 281 2.59 18.78 -18.59
N LYS A 282 2.81 19.07 -19.86
CA LYS A 282 3.16 18.10 -20.91
C LYS A 282 4.51 17.39 -20.68
N ASN A 283 5.29 17.78 -19.65
CA ASN A 283 6.66 17.35 -19.45
C ASN A 283 6.84 16.35 -18.31
N ILE A 284 5.89 16.19 -17.37
CA ILE A 284 6.06 15.29 -16.21
C ILE A 284 5.40 13.93 -16.51
N ASN A 285 6.21 13.00 -17.05
CA ASN A 285 5.79 11.61 -17.31
C ASN A 285 6.04 10.67 -16.13
N GLU A 286 6.76 11.10 -15.06
CA GLU A 286 7.22 10.31 -13.92
C GLU A 286 7.08 11.12 -12.63
N ALA A 287 7.24 10.48 -11.45
CA ALA A 287 7.18 11.13 -10.14
C ALA A 287 5.90 11.94 -9.91
N TYR A 288 4.74 11.34 -10.17
CA TYR A 288 3.42 12.01 -10.22
C TYR A 288 3.06 12.86 -9.01
N PHE A 289 3.68 12.63 -7.88
CA PHE A 289 3.37 13.31 -6.63
C PHE A 289 4.44 14.33 -6.20
N LEU A 290 5.50 14.52 -7.00
CA LEU A 290 6.58 15.42 -6.64
C LEU A 290 6.07 16.86 -6.40
N ASP A 291 5.30 17.41 -7.33
CA ASP A 291 4.81 18.80 -7.21
C ASP A 291 3.90 18.98 -6.00
N SER A 292 2.97 18.05 -5.75
CA SER A 292 2.10 18.08 -4.57
C SER A 292 2.83 17.77 -3.25
N SER A 293 4.11 17.38 -3.33
CA SER A 293 4.93 17.04 -2.16
C SER A 293 5.87 18.18 -1.76
N ARG A 294 5.96 19.28 -2.54
CA ARG A 294 6.92 20.36 -2.31
C ARG A 294 6.82 20.96 -0.91
N GLU A 295 5.61 21.19 -0.43
CA GLU A 295 5.38 21.70 0.93
C GLU A 295 5.87 20.72 2.01
N ILE A 296 5.68 19.43 1.78
CA ILE A 296 6.18 18.36 2.67
C ILE A 296 7.71 18.37 2.67
N LEU A 297 8.34 18.37 1.49
CA LEU A 297 9.79 18.36 1.33
C LEU A 297 10.48 19.57 1.98
N ASN A 298 9.82 20.73 1.95
CA ASN A 298 10.32 21.96 2.61
C ASN A 298 10.16 21.91 4.15
N THR A 299 9.27 21.08 4.66
CA THR A 299 8.86 21.07 6.07
C THR A 299 9.61 20.02 6.89
N ILE A 300 9.87 18.82 6.31
CA ILE A 300 10.53 17.70 6.97
C ILE A 300 12.03 17.93 7.09
N LYS A 301 12.59 17.60 8.26
CA LYS A 301 14.02 17.85 8.57
C LYS A 301 14.77 16.59 9.03
N ASN A 302 14.09 15.68 9.73
CA ASN A 302 14.75 14.56 10.42
C ASN A 302 14.38 13.19 9.82
N THR A 303 13.21 13.08 9.20
CA THR A 303 12.70 11.82 8.68
C THR A 303 13.06 11.67 7.21
N PRO A 304 13.76 10.60 6.80
CA PRO A 304 13.98 10.29 5.38
C PRO A 304 12.67 10.15 4.62
N ILE A 305 12.68 10.61 3.36
CA ILE A 305 11.49 10.66 2.51
C ILE A 305 11.62 9.68 1.36
N MET A 306 10.63 8.79 1.20
CA MET A 306 10.47 7.92 0.05
C MET A 306 9.35 8.45 -0.86
N LEU A 307 9.65 8.67 -2.14
CA LEU A 307 8.66 9.04 -3.14
C LEU A 307 8.25 7.82 -3.97
N THR A 308 6.94 7.60 -4.08
CA THR A 308 6.35 6.56 -4.93
C THR A 308 5.42 7.20 -5.95
N GLY A 309 5.44 6.76 -7.21
CA GLY A 309 4.48 7.22 -8.22
C GLY A 309 5.04 7.36 -9.63
N GLY A 310 4.97 6.28 -10.42
CA GLY A 310 5.28 6.29 -11.85
C GLY A 310 6.75 6.39 -12.23
N ILE A 311 7.68 6.37 -11.30
CA ILE A 311 9.12 6.49 -11.54
C ILE A 311 9.64 5.24 -12.26
N ARG A 312 10.39 5.44 -13.36
CA ARG A 312 10.91 4.37 -14.22
C ARG A 312 12.37 4.56 -14.63
N LYS A 313 12.79 5.78 -14.93
CA LYS A 313 14.11 6.08 -15.47
C LYS A 313 15.15 6.24 -14.36
N LEU A 314 16.33 5.67 -14.57
CA LEU A 314 17.47 5.83 -13.66
C LEU A 314 17.87 7.30 -13.50
N SER A 315 17.82 8.08 -14.59
CA SER A 315 18.11 9.52 -14.54
C SER A 315 17.14 10.27 -13.64
N THR A 316 15.84 9.98 -13.74
CA THR A 316 14.81 10.57 -12.85
C THR A 316 15.03 10.18 -11.40
N MET A 317 15.38 8.90 -11.12
CA MET A 317 15.64 8.44 -9.75
C MET A 317 16.81 9.19 -9.12
N ASN A 318 17.92 9.29 -9.84
CA ASN A 318 19.11 10.01 -9.36
C ASN A 318 18.87 11.52 -9.23
N ASP A 319 18.10 12.12 -10.11
CA ASP A 319 17.72 13.53 -10.03
C ASP A 319 16.87 13.82 -8.77
N LEU A 320 15.87 12.98 -8.50
CA LEU A 320 15.04 13.07 -7.30
C LEU A 320 15.88 13.02 -6.01
N ILE A 321 16.85 12.11 -5.95
CA ILE A 321 17.72 11.94 -4.79
C ILE A 321 18.72 13.12 -4.68
N SER A 322 19.32 13.55 -5.80
CA SER A 322 20.37 14.57 -5.78
C SER A 322 19.87 16.00 -5.64
N ASN A 323 18.67 16.29 -6.17
CA ASN A 323 18.20 17.66 -6.38
C ASN A 323 16.86 17.98 -5.71
N HIS A 324 16.10 16.97 -5.23
CA HIS A 324 14.74 17.14 -4.72
C HIS A 324 14.51 16.67 -3.27
N ASN A 325 15.56 16.45 -2.49
CA ASN A 325 15.47 15.99 -1.10
C ASN A 325 14.65 14.72 -0.93
N ILE A 326 14.71 13.80 -1.91
CA ILE A 326 14.14 12.47 -1.81
C ILE A 326 15.26 11.51 -1.41
N ASP A 327 15.04 10.73 -0.36
CA ASP A 327 16.04 9.80 0.15
C ASP A 327 15.92 8.40 -0.44
N MET A 328 14.72 8.01 -0.88
CA MET A 328 14.43 6.67 -1.36
C MET A 328 13.38 6.67 -2.48
N ILE A 329 13.49 5.74 -3.40
CA ILE A 329 12.56 5.56 -4.54
C ILE A 329 11.70 4.33 -4.32
N GLY A 330 10.37 4.52 -4.31
CA GLY A 330 9.38 3.45 -4.20
C GLY A 330 8.93 2.92 -5.57
N LEU A 331 9.15 1.63 -5.80
CA LEU A 331 8.80 0.92 -7.04
C LEU A 331 7.69 -0.10 -6.80
N ALA A 332 6.68 -0.13 -7.66
CA ALA A 332 5.57 -1.08 -7.55
C ALA A 332 5.38 -1.87 -8.86
N ARG A 333 4.60 -1.34 -9.80
CA ARG A 333 4.13 -2.01 -11.03
C ARG A 333 5.24 -2.68 -11.87
N PRO A 334 6.44 -2.11 -12.05
CA PRO A 334 7.50 -2.80 -12.80
C PRO A 334 7.88 -4.15 -12.21
N LEU A 335 7.82 -4.27 -10.87
CA LEU A 335 8.22 -5.49 -10.15
C LEU A 335 7.15 -6.60 -10.19
N CYS A 336 6.01 -6.34 -10.84
CA CYS A 336 5.05 -7.38 -11.22
C CYS A 336 5.48 -8.15 -12.49
N GLY A 337 6.53 -7.69 -13.18
CA GLY A 337 7.04 -8.33 -14.41
C GLY A 337 8.55 -8.50 -14.41
N LEU A 338 9.30 -7.42 -14.14
CA LEU A 338 10.76 -7.46 -14.07
C LEU A 338 11.20 -7.43 -12.60
N ILE A 339 11.25 -8.63 -11.99
CA ILE A 339 11.55 -8.76 -10.56
C ILE A 339 12.95 -8.21 -10.22
N ASP A 340 13.94 -8.52 -11.03
CA ASP A 340 15.35 -8.12 -10.87
C ASP A 340 15.65 -6.70 -11.40
N GLY A 341 14.62 -5.92 -11.69
CA GLY A 341 14.74 -4.56 -12.19
C GLY A 341 15.63 -3.65 -11.33
N PRO A 342 15.45 -3.59 -10.00
CA PRO A 342 16.34 -2.83 -9.11
C PRO A 342 17.80 -3.22 -9.23
N LYS A 343 18.11 -4.53 -9.24
CA LYS A 343 19.48 -5.04 -9.42
C LYS A 343 20.07 -4.60 -10.77
N LYS A 344 19.29 -4.67 -11.84
CA LYS A 344 19.73 -4.25 -13.17
C LYS A 344 19.96 -2.75 -13.29
N LEU A 345 19.13 -1.92 -12.62
CA LEU A 345 19.36 -0.48 -12.53
C LEU A 345 20.66 -0.15 -11.80
N ILE A 346 20.90 -0.76 -10.63
CA ILE A 346 22.11 -0.57 -9.84
C ILE A 346 23.35 -0.97 -10.65
N LYS A 347 23.29 -2.07 -11.39
CA LYS A 347 24.38 -2.52 -12.26
C LYS A 347 24.48 -1.77 -13.59
N LYS A 348 23.57 -0.83 -13.86
CA LYS A 348 23.48 -0.10 -15.13
C LYS A 348 23.31 -1.01 -16.37
N GLU A 349 22.77 -2.22 -16.16
CA GLU A 349 22.38 -3.13 -17.24
C GLU A 349 21.14 -2.63 -17.98
N ILE A 350 20.29 -1.84 -17.30
CA ILE A 350 19.17 -1.10 -17.87
C ILE A 350 19.13 0.32 -17.30
N TYR A 351 18.54 1.25 -18.03
CA TYR A 351 18.39 2.65 -17.65
C TYR A 351 16.92 3.06 -17.46
N GLU A 352 15.99 2.19 -17.80
CA GLU A 352 14.54 2.41 -17.60
C GLU A 352 13.84 1.07 -17.30
N LEU A 353 12.93 1.10 -16.33
CA LEU A 353 12.04 -0.02 -15.99
C LEU A 353 10.87 -0.08 -16.98
N PRO A 354 10.41 -1.28 -17.35
CA PRO A 354 9.36 -1.45 -18.37
C PRO A 354 8.00 -0.89 -17.92
N LYS A 355 7.24 -0.38 -18.90
CA LYS A 355 5.85 0.08 -18.77
C LYS A 355 4.90 -1.00 -19.29
N TYR A 356 4.67 -2.04 -18.48
CA TYR A 356 3.79 -3.15 -18.89
C TYR A 356 2.34 -2.72 -19.13
N GLU A 357 1.90 -1.65 -18.47
CA GLU A 357 0.58 -1.05 -18.66
C GLU A 357 0.29 -0.67 -20.11
N ASP A 358 1.30 -0.32 -20.91
CA ASP A 358 1.14 0.06 -22.32
C ASP A 358 0.81 -1.16 -23.22
N LYS A 359 1.07 -2.38 -22.75
CA LYS A 359 0.75 -3.64 -23.46
C LYS A 359 -0.72 -4.06 -23.29
N ILE A 360 -1.44 -3.52 -22.31
CA ILE A 360 -2.84 -3.84 -22.04
C ILE A 360 -3.73 -3.13 -23.06
N ASN A 361 -4.53 -3.88 -23.80
CA ASN A 361 -5.38 -3.32 -24.85
C ASN A 361 -6.82 -3.84 -24.80
N TYR A 362 -7.73 -2.97 -25.21
CA TYR A 362 -9.08 -3.41 -25.56
C TYR A 362 -9.05 -4.35 -26.77
N PRO A 363 -9.93 -5.36 -26.82
CA PRO A 363 -10.23 -6.07 -28.06
C PRO A 363 -10.52 -5.07 -29.18
N PHE A 364 -10.21 -5.43 -30.40
CA PHE A 364 -10.32 -4.51 -31.55
C PHE A 364 -11.70 -3.82 -31.64
N PHE A 365 -12.76 -4.58 -31.46
CA PHE A 365 -14.16 -4.10 -31.56
C PHE A 365 -14.60 -3.22 -30.36
N LEU A 366 -13.84 -3.13 -29.27
CA LEU A 366 -14.13 -2.30 -28.10
C LEU A 366 -13.17 -1.12 -27.92
N ARG A 367 -12.24 -0.90 -28.85
CA ARG A 367 -11.24 0.18 -28.74
C ARG A 367 -11.85 1.58 -28.63
N TRP A 368 -13.02 1.78 -29.21
CA TRP A 368 -13.79 3.02 -29.13
C TRP A 368 -14.19 3.38 -27.69
N LEU A 369 -14.30 2.41 -26.78
CA LEU A 369 -14.60 2.67 -25.36
C LEU A 369 -13.52 3.54 -24.68
N LYS A 370 -12.28 3.56 -25.19
CA LYS A 370 -11.21 4.42 -24.64
C LYS A 370 -11.54 5.91 -24.66
N ILE A 371 -12.44 6.34 -25.52
CA ILE A 371 -12.86 7.75 -25.67
C ILE A 371 -13.70 8.16 -24.46
N PHE A 372 -14.49 7.24 -23.91
CA PHE A 372 -15.43 7.52 -22.84
C PHE A 372 -14.77 7.42 -21.45
N ARG A 373 -15.24 8.24 -20.50
CA ARG A 373 -14.78 8.22 -19.08
C ARG A 373 -14.89 6.83 -18.46
N PHE A 374 -15.99 6.11 -18.72
CA PHE A 374 -16.20 4.75 -18.23
C PHE A 374 -15.15 3.76 -18.76
N GLY A 375 -14.84 3.80 -20.05
CA GLY A 375 -13.80 2.97 -20.64
C GLY A 375 -12.42 3.24 -20.03
N LYS A 376 -12.07 4.52 -19.84
CA LYS A 376 -10.82 4.88 -19.15
C LYS A 376 -10.74 4.29 -17.73
N VAL A 377 -11.85 4.25 -17.00
CA VAL A 377 -11.93 3.64 -15.66
C VAL A 377 -11.72 2.13 -15.74
N ILE A 378 -12.37 1.44 -16.69
CA ILE A 378 -12.17 -0.01 -16.91
C ILE A 378 -10.72 -0.32 -17.26
N TYR A 379 -10.10 0.48 -18.12
CA TYR A 379 -8.70 0.31 -18.50
C TYR A 379 -7.75 0.41 -17.28
N LYS A 380 -7.96 1.41 -16.41
CA LYS A 380 -7.18 1.58 -15.19
C LYS A 380 -7.38 0.42 -14.20
N ALA A 381 -8.61 -0.07 -14.08
CA ALA A 381 -8.91 -1.26 -13.28
C ALA A 381 -8.19 -2.50 -13.84
N ALA A 382 -8.16 -2.68 -15.16
CA ALA A 382 -7.47 -3.80 -15.80
C ALA A 382 -5.96 -3.79 -15.56
N ILE A 383 -5.32 -2.61 -15.50
CA ILE A 383 -3.89 -2.49 -15.14
C ILE A 383 -3.66 -3.05 -13.73
N LEU A 384 -4.51 -2.69 -12.77
CA LEU A 384 -4.40 -3.19 -11.40
C LEU A 384 -4.61 -4.71 -11.33
N LEU A 385 -5.64 -5.20 -12.01
CA LEU A 385 -5.96 -6.64 -12.05
C LEU A 385 -4.86 -7.44 -12.75
N TRP A 386 -4.21 -6.87 -13.77
CA TRP A 386 -3.05 -7.47 -14.41
C TRP A 386 -1.85 -7.59 -13.44
N CYS A 387 -1.59 -6.57 -12.64
CA CYS A 387 -0.55 -6.65 -11.61
C CYS A 387 -0.85 -7.78 -10.60
N TYR A 388 -2.10 -7.90 -10.16
CA TYR A 388 -2.51 -8.98 -9.25
C TYR A 388 -2.35 -10.38 -9.89
N ASP A 389 -2.73 -10.54 -11.16
CA ASP A 389 -2.56 -11.79 -11.88
C ASP A 389 -1.09 -12.21 -11.96
N ASN A 390 -0.20 -11.25 -12.27
CA ASN A 390 1.24 -11.52 -12.32
C ASN A 390 1.84 -11.85 -10.95
N ILE A 391 1.42 -11.17 -9.89
CA ILE A 391 1.82 -11.51 -8.52
C ILE A 391 1.46 -12.96 -8.21
N ILE A 392 0.25 -13.41 -8.58
CA ILE A 392 -0.20 -14.79 -8.42
C ILE A 392 0.66 -15.75 -9.25
N ASN A 393 0.96 -15.40 -10.50
CA ASN A 393 1.78 -16.26 -11.39
C ASN A 393 3.22 -16.37 -10.86
N ILE A 394 3.82 -15.26 -10.41
CA ILE A 394 5.16 -15.25 -9.79
C ILE A 394 5.19 -16.16 -8.54
N SER A 395 4.15 -16.09 -7.68
CA SER A 395 4.06 -16.90 -6.46
C SER A 395 3.99 -18.39 -6.72
N LYS A 396 3.49 -18.81 -7.90
CA LYS A 396 3.35 -20.19 -8.34
C LYS A 396 4.49 -20.70 -9.22
N ASN A 397 5.57 -19.94 -9.34
CA ASN A 397 6.69 -20.23 -10.25
C ASN A 397 6.27 -20.34 -11.72
N MET A 398 5.14 -19.75 -12.10
CA MET A 398 4.73 -19.71 -13.50
C MET A 398 5.60 -18.71 -14.27
N PRO A 399 5.95 -19.00 -15.52
CA PRO A 399 6.73 -18.07 -16.33
C PRO A 399 5.95 -16.78 -16.54
N PHE A 400 6.66 -15.67 -16.42
CA PHE A 400 6.13 -14.37 -16.82
C PHE A 400 6.12 -14.31 -18.35
N ASP A 401 4.96 -14.06 -18.94
CA ASP A 401 4.85 -13.85 -20.37
C ASP A 401 5.36 -12.46 -20.72
N SER A 402 6.69 -12.35 -20.87
CA SER A 402 7.38 -11.13 -21.28
C SER A 402 7.34 -10.90 -22.79
N LYS A 403 6.91 -11.89 -23.57
CA LYS A 403 6.99 -11.92 -25.02
C LYS A 403 5.91 -11.07 -25.70
N GLY A 404 5.79 -9.79 -25.34
CA GLY A 404 5.23 -8.79 -26.25
C GLY A 404 3.79 -8.95 -26.74
N GLU A 405 3.06 -9.98 -26.35
CA GLU A 405 1.68 -10.17 -26.78
C GLU A 405 0.76 -9.11 -26.17
N LYS A 406 -0.15 -8.61 -26.99
CA LYS A 406 -1.18 -7.65 -26.54
C LYS A 406 -2.11 -8.35 -25.56
N ILE A 407 -2.07 -7.89 -24.32
CA ILE A 407 -2.84 -8.48 -23.24
C ILE A 407 -4.31 -8.06 -23.37
N ASN A 408 -5.21 -9.04 -23.52
CA ASN A 408 -6.64 -8.79 -23.63
C ASN A 408 -7.23 -8.38 -22.27
N LEU A 409 -7.65 -7.14 -22.17
CA LEU A 409 -8.24 -6.52 -21.00
C LEU A 409 -9.44 -7.31 -20.45
N ILE A 410 -10.33 -7.83 -21.31
CA ILE A 410 -11.54 -8.55 -20.87
C ILE A 410 -11.16 -9.85 -20.18
N ASN A 411 -10.21 -10.61 -20.76
CA ASN A 411 -9.77 -11.87 -20.17
C ASN A 411 -9.18 -11.68 -18.76
N ILE A 412 -8.39 -10.61 -18.55
CA ILE A 412 -7.87 -10.26 -17.23
C ILE A 412 -9.01 -10.00 -16.25
N ILE A 413 -9.97 -9.16 -16.64
CA ILE A 413 -11.10 -8.79 -15.77
C ILE A 413 -11.89 -10.03 -15.38
N ILE A 414 -12.26 -10.88 -16.34
CA ILE A 414 -13.03 -12.11 -16.07
C ILE A 414 -12.25 -13.05 -15.16
N LYS A 415 -10.97 -13.33 -15.47
CA LYS A 415 -10.10 -14.20 -14.68
C LYS A 415 -10.02 -13.74 -13.23
N MET A 416 -9.72 -12.46 -13.03
CA MET A 416 -9.53 -11.90 -11.69
C MET A 416 -10.86 -11.76 -10.92
N TYR A 417 -11.96 -11.44 -11.60
CA TYR A 417 -13.28 -11.43 -10.99
C TYR A 417 -13.66 -12.81 -10.43
N ILE A 418 -13.46 -13.86 -11.21
CA ILE A 418 -13.70 -15.27 -10.78
C ILE A 418 -12.79 -15.63 -9.60
N TYR A 419 -11.51 -15.23 -9.64
CA TYR A 419 -10.56 -15.48 -8.56
C TYR A 419 -11.02 -14.83 -7.24
N GLU A 420 -11.33 -13.55 -7.26
CA GLU A 420 -11.80 -12.79 -6.09
C GLU A 420 -13.12 -13.33 -5.55
N TRP A 421 -14.06 -13.67 -6.44
CA TRP A 421 -15.34 -14.24 -6.05
C TRP A 421 -15.17 -15.59 -5.35
N LYS A 422 -14.31 -16.48 -5.86
CA LYS A 422 -14.01 -17.76 -5.21
C LYS A 422 -13.41 -17.57 -3.82
N LYS A 423 -12.45 -16.65 -3.68
CA LYS A 423 -11.84 -16.33 -2.37
C LYS A 423 -12.85 -15.75 -1.38
N ALA A 424 -13.65 -14.79 -1.80
CA ALA A 424 -14.68 -14.18 -0.96
C ALA A 424 -15.75 -15.19 -0.52
N SER A 425 -16.21 -16.06 -1.43
CA SER A 425 -17.18 -17.10 -1.14
C SER A 425 -16.63 -18.12 -0.14
N SER A 426 -15.39 -18.54 -0.30
CA SER A 426 -14.71 -19.45 0.63
C SER A 426 -14.58 -18.83 2.04
N LEU A 427 -14.13 -17.59 2.14
CA LEU A 427 -14.03 -16.89 3.42
C LEU A 427 -15.39 -16.73 4.10
N LYS A 428 -16.43 -16.38 3.33
CA LYS A 428 -17.80 -16.25 3.83
C LYS A 428 -18.31 -17.58 4.42
N LYS A 429 -18.04 -18.72 3.76
CA LYS A 429 -18.41 -20.05 4.24
C LYS A 429 -17.73 -20.39 5.57
N ILE A 430 -16.47 -20.01 5.76
CA ILE A 430 -15.73 -20.23 7.01
C ILE A 430 -16.25 -19.31 8.12
N LYS A 431 -16.53 -18.04 7.81
CA LYS A 431 -17.14 -17.11 8.76
C LYS A 431 -18.49 -17.59 9.27
N SER A 432 -19.37 -18.12 8.40
CA SER A 432 -20.68 -18.67 8.79
C SER A 432 -20.59 -19.88 9.71
N ARG A 433 -19.48 -20.64 9.64
CA ARG A 433 -19.22 -21.78 10.54
C ARG A 433 -18.60 -21.39 11.88
N GLY A 434 -18.44 -20.09 12.16
CA GLY A 434 -17.87 -19.58 13.41
C GLY A 434 -16.37 -19.86 13.61
N LEU A 435 -15.68 -20.42 12.60
CA LEU A 435 -14.28 -20.83 12.71
C LEU A 435 -13.31 -19.63 12.78
N VAL A 436 -13.73 -18.47 12.29
CA VAL A 436 -12.89 -17.25 12.28
C VAL A 436 -12.92 -16.52 13.63
N TYR A 437 -13.96 -16.69 14.43
CA TYR A 437 -14.19 -15.91 15.66
C TYR A 437 -13.91 -16.65 16.96
N ARG A 438 -13.75 -17.99 16.93
CA ARG A 438 -13.54 -18.80 18.14
C ARG A 438 -12.12 -18.74 18.73
N GLN A 439 -11.18 -18.03 18.10
CA GLN A 439 -9.79 -17.96 18.55
C GLN A 439 -9.40 -16.65 19.24
N ASN A 440 -10.34 -15.74 19.52
CA ASN A 440 -9.98 -14.34 19.75
C ASN A 440 -10.62 -13.64 20.94
N PHE A 441 -10.97 -14.34 22.02
CA PHE A 441 -11.30 -13.61 23.25
C PHE A 441 -10.84 -14.37 24.47
#